data_5441707c3002cbb5b12d0c04ac20a917
#
_entry.id   5441707c3002cbb5b12d0c04ac20a917
#
_cell.length_a   1.000
_cell.length_b   1.000
_cell.length_c   1.000
_cell.angle_alpha   90.00
_cell.angle_beta   90.00
_cell.angle_gamma   90.00
#
_symmetry.space_group_name_H-M   'P 1'
#
loop_
_entity.id
_entity.type
_entity.pdbx_description
1 polymer ?
#
loop_
_entity_poly.entity_id
_entity_poly.type
_entity_poly.pdbx_seq_one_letter_code
_entity_poly.pdbx_strand_id
1 'polypeptide(L)'
;MKQPFKTIPFLLLLLFIVQCKRQPAKATGLVTDNAMVVSARKEASAIGSAILEKGGNAFDAMVGTELALAVAYPFAGNLGGGGFMVYRKSIGDIGAIDYREKAPLSAHKDMYLDSLGNVIPGKSTLGATAVGVPGTIAGIFEVHDKFGSLPITDILAPVISLVEDGVVVTEKQAKRLENYREQILQVNGDNTLFFNSCGKGDTLNYPALAKTLKRISKNGRDEFYSGETAKKLVACIQKNGGYITEEDLAKYQAIWRPPIVFKFKDLKLISMSPPSSGGVTMNQIFKMIEPYDIREYGHNSVKAIQVMVEAERRAYADRSYYLGDPDFVDNPIDELLDQDYLKDRMSTFSFEKPTKSSEVSHGE
;
A
#
# COMPACT_ATOMS: atom_id res chain seq x y z
N MET A 1 73.68 24.50 40.32
CA MET A 1 72.23 24.83 40.25
C MET A 1 71.64 24.17 38.99
N LYS A 2 70.84 23.10 39.20
CA LYS A 2 70.23 22.28 38.14
C LYS A 2 68.85 22.86 37.81
N GLN A 3 68.63 23.13 36.52
CA GLN A 3 67.29 23.50 36.03
C GLN A 3 66.43 22.23 35.93
N PRO A 4 65.19 22.28 36.39
CA PRO A 4 64.23 21.26 36.04
C PRO A 4 63.15 21.82 35.07
N PHE A 5 62.59 20.87 34.32
CA PHE A 5 61.30 20.90 33.68
C PHE A 5 61.09 21.51 32.33
N LYS A 6 61.27 20.66 31.31
CA LYS A 6 60.63 20.81 29.98
C LYS A 6 59.66 19.66 29.60
N THR A 7 59.09 18.99 30.56
CA THR A 7 58.24 17.79 30.29
C THR A 7 56.73 17.99 30.46
N ILE A 8 56.26 19.15 30.90
CA ILE A 8 54.84 19.42 31.15
C ILE A 8 54.03 19.67 29.87
N PRO A 9 54.54 20.31 28.79
CA PRO A 9 53.70 20.53 27.60
C PRO A 9 53.43 19.27 26.79
N PHE A 10 54.21 18.21 26.92
CA PHE A 10 54.01 16.96 26.18
C PHE A 10 52.87 16.09 26.75
N LEU A 11 52.63 16.18 28.07
CA LEU A 11 51.56 15.45 28.75
C LEU A 11 50.21 16.10 28.49
N LEU A 12 50.15 17.40 28.25
CA LEU A 12 48.93 18.12 27.93
C LEU A 12 48.46 17.87 26.47
N LEU A 13 49.39 17.58 25.55
CA LEU A 13 49.09 17.25 24.16
C LEU A 13 48.48 15.86 23.99
N LEU A 14 48.78 14.93 24.89
CA LEU A 14 48.25 13.57 24.88
C LEU A 14 46.77 13.50 25.41
N LEU A 15 46.36 14.48 26.19
CA LEU A 15 44.97 14.56 26.71
C LEU A 15 43.94 15.03 25.65
N PHE A 16 44.38 15.64 24.56
CA PHE A 16 43.51 16.06 23.47
C PHE A 16 43.23 14.99 22.41
N ILE A 17 43.90 13.86 22.42
CA ILE A 17 43.74 12.78 21.43
C ILE A 17 42.63 11.79 21.81
N VAL A 18 42.13 11.81 23.04
CA VAL A 18 40.99 10.99 23.48
C VAL A 18 39.69 11.80 23.34
N GLN A 19 39.47 12.43 22.21
CA GLN A 19 38.10 12.75 21.80
C GLN A 19 37.42 11.45 21.34
N CYS A 20 36.78 10.77 22.28
CA CYS A 20 35.78 9.77 21.97
C CYS A 20 34.83 10.38 20.93
N LYS A 21 34.95 9.98 19.67
CA LYS A 21 33.87 10.15 18.70
C LYS A 21 32.65 9.46 19.33
N ARG A 22 31.80 10.23 19.99
CA ARG A 22 30.46 9.73 20.30
C ARG A 22 29.87 9.28 18.98
N GLN A 23 29.83 7.97 18.76
CA GLN A 23 28.98 7.45 17.71
C GLN A 23 27.59 8.02 17.96
N PRO A 24 26.96 8.65 16.97
CA PRO A 24 25.57 9.06 17.16
C PRO A 24 24.80 7.86 17.62
N ALA A 25 24.05 8.02 18.71
CA ALA A 25 23.20 6.96 19.25
C ALA A 25 22.38 6.42 18.05
N LYS A 26 22.54 5.13 17.78
CA LYS A 26 21.76 4.46 16.73
C LYS A 26 20.32 4.72 17.10
N ALA A 27 19.58 5.47 16.28
CA ALA A 27 18.16 5.69 16.49
C ALA A 27 17.52 4.31 16.40
N THR A 28 17.25 3.72 17.55
CA THR A 28 16.46 2.49 17.66
C THR A 28 15.02 2.91 17.49
N GLY A 29 14.33 2.33 16.50
CA GLY A 29 12.88 2.46 16.38
C GLY A 29 12.16 1.87 17.62
N LEU A 30 10.86 1.98 17.66
CA LEU A 30 10.06 1.32 18.69
C LEU A 30 10.26 -0.19 18.61
N VAL A 31 10.60 -0.79 19.75
CA VAL A 31 10.75 -2.24 19.92
C VAL A 31 9.74 -2.69 20.95
N THR A 32 9.00 -3.74 20.67
CA THR A 32 8.03 -4.35 21.60
C THR A 32 8.24 -5.87 21.65
N ASP A 33 7.92 -6.48 22.79
CA ASP A 33 8.09 -7.92 23.00
C ASP A 33 6.85 -8.74 22.64
N ASN A 34 5.66 -8.12 22.61
CA ASN A 34 4.40 -8.83 22.43
C ASN A 34 3.80 -8.67 21.04
N ALA A 35 3.51 -7.43 20.65
CA ALA A 35 2.84 -7.14 19.38
C ALA A 35 3.08 -5.70 18.92
N MET A 36 2.89 -5.45 17.64
CA MET A 36 3.00 -4.11 17.05
C MET A 36 2.00 -3.94 15.92
N VAL A 37 1.35 -2.78 15.87
CA VAL A 37 0.54 -2.33 14.74
C VAL A 37 1.16 -1.06 14.17
N VAL A 38 1.45 -1.07 12.87
CA VAL A 38 2.02 0.08 12.15
C VAL A 38 1.12 0.45 11.00
N SER A 39 0.73 1.72 10.93
CA SER A 39 -0.09 2.24 9.85
C SER A 39 0.28 3.68 9.50
N ALA A 40 -0.37 4.24 8.46
CA ALA A 40 -0.15 5.62 8.03
C ALA A 40 -0.64 6.68 9.05
N ARG A 41 -1.45 6.27 10.05
CA ARG A 41 -2.05 7.18 11.03
C ARG A 41 -2.02 6.55 12.43
N LYS A 42 -1.64 7.39 13.42
CA LYS A 42 -1.56 6.97 14.82
C LYS A 42 -2.92 6.48 15.36
N GLU A 43 -4.01 7.11 14.93
CA GLU A 43 -5.37 6.75 15.33
C GLU A 43 -5.71 5.30 14.91
N ALA A 44 -5.36 4.94 13.68
CA ALA A 44 -5.59 3.59 13.18
C ALA A 44 -4.68 2.56 13.86
N SER A 45 -3.40 2.88 14.07
CA SER A 45 -2.49 2.00 14.82
C SER A 45 -2.96 1.82 16.27
N ALA A 46 -3.47 2.85 16.91
CA ALA A 46 -4.00 2.78 18.29
C ALA A 46 -5.22 1.86 18.37
N ILE A 47 -6.13 1.92 17.40
CA ILE A 47 -7.29 1.01 17.33
C ILE A 47 -6.85 -0.44 17.15
N GLY A 48 -5.91 -0.70 16.22
CA GLY A 48 -5.38 -2.05 16.04
C GLY A 48 -4.69 -2.59 17.30
N SER A 49 -3.90 -1.76 18.00
CA SER A 49 -3.28 -2.14 19.27
C SER A 49 -4.30 -2.43 20.36
N ALA A 50 -5.33 -1.59 20.49
CA ALA A 50 -6.41 -1.80 21.47
C ALA A 50 -7.21 -3.09 21.20
N ILE A 51 -7.37 -3.49 19.94
CA ILE A 51 -7.97 -4.78 19.56
C ILE A 51 -7.10 -5.94 20.03
N LEU A 52 -5.78 -5.86 19.84
CA LEU A 52 -4.84 -6.87 20.35
C LEU A 52 -4.87 -6.97 21.88
N GLU A 53 -4.92 -5.83 22.58
CA GLU A 53 -5.02 -5.77 24.05
C GLU A 53 -6.31 -6.39 24.58
N LYS A 54 -7.42 -6.34 23.81
CA LYS A 54 -8.66 -7.02 24.13
C LYS A 54 -8.66 -8.53 23.88
N GLY A 55 -7.56 -9.09 23.41
CA GLY A 55 -7.40 -10.50 23.09
C GLY A 55 -7.73 -10.87 21.65
N GLY A 56 -7.92 -9.89 20.77
CA GLY A 56 -8.00 -10.11 19.33
C GLY A 56 -6.65 -10.57 18.76
N ASN A 57 -6.69 -11.23 17.63
CA ASN A 57 -5.50 -11.64 16.91
C ASN A 57 -5.04 -10.60 15.87
N ALA A 58 -3.96 -10.88 15.13
CA ALA A 58 -3.42 -9.98 14.13
C ALA A 58 -4.39 -9.68 12.97
N PHE A 59 -5.29 -10.59 12.66
CA PHE A 59 -6.31 -10.40 11.61
C PHE A 59 -7.42 -9.48 12.09
N ASP A 60 -7.87 -9.62 13.34
CA ASP A 60 -8.82 -8.68 13.97
C ASP A 60 -8.24 -7.27 14.01
N ALA A 61 -6.97 -7.14 14.41
CA ALA A 61 -6.25 -5.87 14.43
C ALA A 61 -6.11 -5.26 13.03
N MET A 62 -5.85 -6.07 12.00
CA MET A 62 -5.80 -5.62 10.60
C MET A 62 -7.14 -5.05 10.17
N VAL A 63 -8.24 -5.76 10.40
CA VAL A 63 -9.61 -5.32 10.08
C VAL A 63 -9.92 -3.97 10.71
N GLY A 64 -9.68 -3.83 12.02
CA GLY A 64 -9.93 -2.57 12.72
C GLY A 64 -9.04 -1.43 12.24
N THR A 65 -7.75 -1.71 11.96
CA THR A 65 -6.80 -0.72 11.45
C THR A 65 -7.18 -0.24 10.06
N GLU A 66 -7.57 -1.13 9.15
CA GLU A 66 -7.96 -0.78 7.78
C GLU A 66 -9.22 0.08 7.75
N LEU A 67 -10.23 -0.30 8.54
CA LEU A 67 -11.44 0.52 8.69
C LEU A 67 -11.17 1.87 9.35
N ALA A 68 -10.27 1.93 10.32
CA ALA A 68 -9.85 3.20 10.93
C ALA A 68 -9.05 4.10 9.96
N LEU A 69 -8.30 3.51 9.03
CA LEU A 69 -7.64 4.26 7.94
C LEU A 69 -8.65 4.88 6.98
N ALA A 70 -9.80 4.23 6.73
CA ALA A 70 -10.87 4.84 5.94
C ALA A 70 -11.40 6.15 6.55
N VAL A 71 -11.26 6.31 7.86
CA VAL A 71 -11.62 7.54 8.60
C VAL A 71 -10.45 8.52 8.65
N ALA A 72 -9.30 8.04 9.12
CA ALA A 72 -8.17 8.88 9.45
C ALA A 72 -7.26 9.22 8.25
N TYR A 73 -7.34 8.44 7.16
CA TYR A 73 -6.50 8.58 5.97
C TYR A 73 -7.27 8.34 4.66
N PRO A 74 -8.35 9.10 4.39
CA PRO A 74 -9.26 8.85 3.27
C PRO A 74 -8.62 8.97 1.87
N PHE A 75 -7.39 9.45 1.78
CA PHE A 75 -6.63 9.49 0.52
C PHE A 75 -6.16 8.13 0.02
N ALA A 76 -6.03 7.15 0.91
CA ALA A 76 -5.56 5.81 0.58
C ALA A 76 -6.31 4.71 1.32
N GLY A 77 -7.00 5.02 2.43
CA GLY A 77 -7.90 4.12 3.12
C GLY A 77 -9.34 4.55 2.90
N ASN A 78 -10.21 3.66 2.41
CA ASN A 78 -11.64 3.97 2.23
C ASN A 78 -12.45 2.68 2.06
N LEU A 79 -13.77 2.76 2.25
CA LEU A 79 -14.68 1.62 2.05
C LEU A 79 -14.91 1.33 0.56
N GLY A 80 -14.75 2.35 -0.28
CA GLY A 80 -14.92 2.29 -1.73
C GLY A 80 -13.64 1.90 -2.49
N GLY A 81 -12.61 1.44 -1.80
CA GLY A 81 -11.35 1.00 -2.37
C GLY A 81 -11.19 -0.51 -2.42
N GLY A 82 -9.94 -0.93 -2.43
CA GLY A 82 -9.53 -2.32 -2.40
C GLY A 82 -8.13 -2.49 -1.86
N GLY A 83 -7.60 -3.69 -1.89
CA GLY A 83 -6.28 -3.97 -1.37
C GLY A 83 -5.82 -5.41 -1.58
N PHE A 84 -4.68 -5.68 -0.96
CA PHE A 84 -4.09 -7.01 -0.86
C PHE A 84 -3.65 -7.25 0.57
N MET A 85 -3.77 -8.49 1.03
CA MET A 85 -3.12 -8.93 2.26
C MET A 85 -2.20 -10.11 1.97
N VAL A 86 -1.00 -10.06 2.54
CA VAL A 86 -0.08 -11.20 2.63
C VAL A 86 0.12 -11.49 4.10
N TYR A 87 0.01 -12.75 4.50
CA TYR A 87 0.17 -13.14 5.89
C TYR A 87 1.14 -14.31 6.08
N ARG A 88 1.70 -14.37 7.28
CA ARG A 88 2.43 -15.51 7.80
C ARG A 88 2.02 -15.78 9.25
N LYS A 89 1.55 -16.99 9.53
CA LYS A 89 1.25 -17.43 10.90
C LYS A 89 2.52 -17.89 11.64
N SER A 90 2.45 -17.94 12.95
CA SER A 90 3.57 -18.42 13.80
C SER A 90 4.01 -19.83 13.46
N ILE A 91 3.08 -20.71 13.05
CA ILE A 91 3.34 -22.08 12.64
C ILE A 91 3.94 -22.20 11.24
N GLY A 92 4.14 -21.10 10.54
CA GLY A 92 4.74 -21.06 9.21
C GLY A 92 3.76 -21.00 8.03
N ASP A 93 2.45 -21.16 8.26
CA ASP A 93 1.43 -21.00 7.22
C ASP A 93 1.51 -19.60 6.60
N ILE A 94 1.49 -19.56 5.29
CA ILE A 94 1.50 -18.34 4.50
C ILE A 94 0.33 -18.31 3.54
N GLY A 95 -0.11 -17.12 3.16
CA GLY A 95 -1.12 -16.96 2.12
C GLY A 95 -1.29 -15.51 1.73
N ALA A 96 -2.14 -15.29 0.74
CA ALA A 96 -2.48 -13.98 0.27
C ALA A 96 -3.94 -13.92 -0.17
N ILE A 97 -4.55 -12.75 -0.06
CA ILE A 97 -5.89 -12.47 -0.57
C ILE A 97 -5.86 -11.19 -1.39
N ASP A 98 -6.58 -11.26 -2.51
CA ASP A 98 -6.81 -10.19 -3.45
C ASP A 98 -8.24 -9.68 -3.28
N TYR A 99 -8.38 -8.45 -2.85
CA TYR A 99 -9.64 -7.71 -2.79
C TYR A 99 -9.51 -6.34 -3.45
N ARG A 100 -8.65 -6.29 -4.50
CA ARG A 100 -8.48 -5.11 -5.33
C ARG A 100 -9.78 -4.77 -6.04
N GLU A 101 -9.94 -3.50 -6.40
CA GLU A 101 -11.07 -3.03 -7.22
C GLU A 101 -11.08 -3.75 -8.57
N LYS A 102 -12.29 -4.05 -9.05
CA LYS A 102 -12.50 -4.64 -10.36
C LYS A 102 -13.14 -3.64 -11.32
N ALA A 103 -12.91 -3.80 -12.61
CA ALA A 103 -13.66 -3.08 -13.63
C ALA A 103 -15.16 -3.46 -13.56
N PRO A 104 -16.10 -2.54 -13.83
CA PRO A 104 -17.51 -2.89 -13.93
C PRO A 104 -17.74 -3.87 -15.10
N LEU A 105 -18.78 -4.69 -15.02
CA LEU A 105 -19.11 -5.71 -16.04
C LEU A 105 -19.32 -5.11 -17.44
N SER A 106 -19.71 -3.85 -17.50
CA SER A 106 -19.84 -3.10 -18.76
C SER A 106 -18.54 -2.56 -19.33
N ALA A 107 -17.41 -2.77 -18.66
CA ALA A 107 -16.11 -2.27 -19.12
C ALA A 107 -15.67 -2.92 -20.43
N HIS A 108 -15.16 -2.11 -21.34
CA HIS A 108 -14.60 -2.53 -22.62
C HIS A 108 -13.40 -1.64 -22.99
N LYS A 109 -12.56 -2.12 -23.93
CA LYS A 109 -11.29 -1.45 -24.29
C LYS A 109 -11.44 0.01 -24.72
N ASP A 110 -12.56 0.37 -25.34
CA ASP A 110 -12.79 1.69 -25.93
C ASP A 110 -13.65 2.61 -25.03
N MET A 111 -13.97 2.22 -23.78
CA MET A 111 -14.90 2.94 -22.90
C MET A 111 -14.47 4.39 -22.56
N TYR A 112 -13.21 4.71 -22.75
CA TYR A 112 -12.63 6.04 -22.50
C TYR A 112 -12.26 6.78 -23.80
N LEU A 113 -12.66 6.26 -24.97
CA LEU A 113 -12.42 6.89 -26.25
C LEU A 113 -13.67 7.63 -26.75
N ASP A 114 -13.47 8.63 -27.58
CA ASP A 114 -14.52 9.28 -28.35
C ASP A 114 -14.85 8.48 -29.62
N SER A 115 -15.82 8.95 -30.42
CA SER A 115 -16.23 8.30 -31.67
C SER A 115 -15.15 8.27 -32.77
N LEU A 116 -14.07 9.04 -32.59
CA LEU A 116 -12.93 9.10 -33.51
C LEU A 116 -11.76 8.25 -33.01
N GLY A 117 -11.89 7.59 -31.83
CA GLY A 117 -10.84 6.79 -31.20
C GLY A 117 -9.83 7.58 -30.37
N ASN A 118 -10.08 8.87 -30.10
CA ASN A 118 -9.20 9.67 -29.24
C ASN A 118 -9.56 9.49 -27.77
N VAL A 119 -8.54 9.55 -26.89
CA VAL A 119 -8.76 9.51 -25.44
C VAL A 119 -9.54 10.74 -24.97
N ILE A 120 -10.64 10.51 -24.25
CA ILE A 120 -11.42 11.58 -23.62
C ILE A 120 -10.67 12.05 -22.36
N PRO A 121 -10.15 13.30 -22.33
CA PRO A 121 -9.37 13.79 -21.19
C PRO A 121 -10.13 13.70 -19.87
N GLY A 122 -9.47 13.18 -18.84
CA GLY A 122 -10.02 13.09 -17.48
C GLY A 122 -11.02 11.96 -17.23
N LYS A 123 -11.61 11.35 -18.28
CA LYS A 123 -12.68 10.36 -18.12
C LYS A 123 -12.26 9.10 -17.34
N SER A 124 -10.98 8.69 -17.46
CA SER A 124 -10.42 7.54 -16.74
C SER A 124 -9.74 7.90 -15.40
N THR A 125 -9.68 9.18 -15.03
CA THR A 125 -8.91 9.64 -13.87
C THR A 125 -9.70 10.52 -12.91
N LEU A 126 -10.86 11.05 -13.32
CA LEU A 126 -11.64 11.98 -12.52
C LEU A 126 -13.14 11.66 -12.54
N GLY A 127 -13.76 11.65 -11.37
CA GLY A 127 -15.20 11.49 -11.20
C GLY A 127 -15.70 10.05 -11.27
N ALA A 128 -17.00 9.89 -11.45
CA ALA A 128 -17.69 8.60 -11.31
C ALA A 128 -17.33 7.57 -12.40
N THR A 129 -16.82 8.02 -13.55
CA THR A 129 -16.39 7.13 -14.64
C THR A 129 -15.02 6.47 -14.37
N ALA A 130 -14.28 6.99 -13.39
CA ALA A 130 -12.93 6.53 -13.04
C ALA A 130 -12.90 5.57 -11.84
N VAL A 131 -14.05 5.23 -11.24
CA VAL A 131 -14.12 4.35 -10.07
C VAL A 131 -14.30 2.89 -10.47
N GLY A 132 -13.56 1.99 -9.78
CA GLY A 132 -13.76 0.56 -9.88
C GLY A 132 -14.76 0.03 -8.85
N VAL A 133 -15.21 -1.20 -9.05
CA VAL A 133 -16.07 -1.94 -8.13
C VAL A 133 -15.29 -2.21 -6.84
N PRO A 134 -15.75 -1.74 -5.68
CA PRO A 134 -14.99 -1.79 -4.42
C PRO A 134 -14.78 -3.20 -3.87
N GLY A 135 -13.60 -3.45 -3.31
CA GLY A 135 -13.25 -4.74 -2.71
C GLY A 135 -12.99 -4.74 -1.21
N THR A 136 -12.70 -3.58 -0.61
CA THR A 136 -12.27 -3.48 0.81
C THR A 136 -13.18 -4.24 1.77
N ILE A 137 -14.49 -4.01 1.71
CA ILE A 137 -15.43 -4.66 2.64
C ILE A 137 -15.48 -6.17 2.40
N ALA A 138 -15.44 -6.65 1.16
CA ALA A 138 -15.39 -8.09 0.88
C ALA A 138 -14.12 -8.73 1.44
N GLY A 139 -12.96 -8.10 1.24
CA GLY A 139 -11.68 -8.58 1.77
C GLY A 139 -11.66 -8.64 3.29
N ILE A 140 -12.15 -7.58 3.95
CA ILE A 140 -12.23 -7.51 5.42
C ILE A 140 -13.09 -8.64 5.98
N PHE A 141 -14.29 -8.84 5.45
CA PHE A 141 -15.18 -9.91 5.94
C PHE A 141 -14.64 -11.29 5.61
N GLU A 142 -14.07 -11.51 4.43
CA GLU A 142 -13.45 -12.78 4.06
C GLU A 142 -12.28 -13.17 5.00
N VAL A 143 -11.46 -12.18 5.38
CA VAL A 143 -10.38 -12.38 6.35
C VAL A 143 -10.92 -12.63 7.75
N HIS A 144 -11.91 -11.86 8.18
CA HIS A 144 -12.53 -11.99 9.49
C HIS A 144 -13.22 -13.35 9.64
N ASP A 145 -14.00 -13.79 8.66
CA ASP A 145 -14.72 -15.08 8.68
C ASP A 145 -13.75 -16.26 8.77
N LYS A 146 -12.58 -16.14 8.11
CA LYS A 146 -11.59 -17.21 8.09
C LYS A 146 -10.66 -17.25 9.30
N PHE A 147 -10.33 -16.10 9.86
CA PHE A 147 -9.25 -15.96 10.84
C PHE A 147 -9.61 -15.14 12.08
N GLY A 148 -10.72 -14.42 12.06
CA GLY A 148 -11.15 -13.59 13.16
C GLY A 148 -11.41 -14.38 14.45
N SER A 149 -11.14 -13.76 15.58
CA SER A 149 -11.36 -14.31 16.92
C SER A 149 -12.35 -13.50 17.74
N LEU A 150 -12.48 -12.22 17.47
CA LEU A 150 -13.45 -11.33 18.13
C LEU A 150 -14.70 -11.16 17.26
N PRO A 151 -15.87 -10.89 17.87
CA PRO A 151 -17.03 -10.47 17.11
C PRO A 151 -16.73 -9.21 16.28
N ILE A 152 -17.23 -9.17 15.04
CA ILE A 152 -17.01 -8.00 14.15
C ILE A 152 -17.54 -6.70 14.77
N THR A 153 -18.59 -6.77 15.57
CA THR A 153 -19.15 -5.62 16.31
C THR A 153 -18.13 -5.02 17.28
N ASP A 154 -17.33 -5.85 17.93
CA ASP A 154 -16.32 -5.40 18.90
C ASP A 154 -15.13 -4.75 18.21
N ILE A 155 -14.81 -5.20 16.99
CA ILE A 155 -13.77 -4.62 16.12
C ILE A 155 -14.23 -3.28 15.55
N LEU A 156 -15.49 -3.18 15.11
CA LEU A 156 -16.04 -1.95 14.54
C LEU A 156 -16.39 -0.87 15.58
N ALA A 157 -16.67 -1.24 16.82
CA ALA A 157 -17.06 -0.29 17.85
C ALA A 157 -16.06 0.87 18.04
N PRO A 158 -14.74 0.65 18.21
CA PRO A 158 -13.76 1.74 18.35
C PRO A 158 -13.59 2.54 17.05
N VAL A 159 -13.81 1.94 15.88
CA VAL A 159 -13.79 2.65 14.59
C VAL A 159 -14.98 3.59 14.47
N ILE A 160 -16.18 3.14 14.86
CA ILE A 160 -17.41 3.96 14.88
C ILE A 160 -17.24 5.13 15.84
N SER A 161 -16.65 4.90 17.02
CA SER A 161 -16.33 5.99 17.96
C SER A 161 -15.39 7.01 17.33
N LEU A 162 -14.31 6.57 16.68
CA LEU A 162 -13.37 7.47 15.97
C LEU A 162 -14.08 8.35 14.92
N VAL A 163 -15.04 7.78 14.19
CA VAL A 163 -15.80 8.52 13.17
C VAL A 163 -16.72 9.57 13.80
N GLU A 164 -17.33 9.24 14.93
CA GLU A 164 -18.25 10.15 15.66
C GLU A 164 -17.50 11.26 16.37
N ASP A 165 -16.34 10.94 16.98
CA ASP A 165 -15.48 11.92 17.66
C ASP A 165 -14.76 12.83 16.64
N GLY A 166 -14.53 12.30 15.44
CA GLY A 166 -13.80 12.98 14.36
C GLY A 166 -12.29 12.82 14.44
N VAL A 167 -11.62 13.26 13.39
CA VAL A 167 -10.16 13.16 13.23
C VAL A 167 -9.54 14.53 13.08
N VAL A 168 -8.48 14.79 13.85
CA VAL A 168 -7.73 16.03 13.75
C VAL A 168 -6.90 16.06 12.47
N VAL A 169 -7.08 17.12 11.68
CA VAL A 169 -6.37 17.35 10.42
C VAL A 169 -4.90 17.66 10.70
N THR A 170 -4.01 16.87 10.14
CA THR A 170 -2.57 17.15 10.19
C THR A 170 -2.18 18.19 9.15
N GLU A 171 -1.02 18.83 9.33
CA GLU A 171 -0.48 19.78 8.36
C GLU A 171 -0.33 19.17 6.94
N LYS A 172 0.19 17.92 6.86
CA LYS A 172 0.31 17.20 5.59
C LYS A 172 -1.05 16.94 4.94
N GLN A 173 -2.05 16.65 5.75
CA GLN A 173 -3.42 16.39 5.29
C GLN A 173 -4.11 17.69 4.82
N ALA A 174 -3.98 18.79 5.56
CA ALA A 174 -4.49 20.09 5.16
C ALA A 174 -3.90 20.53 3.81
N LYS A 175 -2.57 20.45 3.66
CA LYS A 175 -1.89 20.78 2.40
C LYS A 175 -2.36 19.89 1.24
N ARG A 176 -2.61 18.61 1.49
CA ARG A 176 -3.12 17.69 0.45
C ARG A 176 -4.55 18.02 0.05
N LEU A 177 -5.43 18.29 1.01
CA LEU A 177 -6.81 18.72 0.73
C LEU A 177 -6.84 20.00 -0.09
N GLU A 178 -6.01 20.98 0.24
CA GLU A 178 -5.90 22.20 -0.52
C GLU A 178 -5.39 21.96 -1.96
N ASN A 179 -4.38 21.13 -2.15
CA ASN A 179 -3.84 20.80 -3.47
C ASN A 179 -4.86 20.13 -4.40
N TYR A 180 -5.81 19.37 -3.86
CA TYR A 180 -6.85 18.68 -4.63
C TYR A 180 -8.23 19.33 -4.54
N ARG A 181 -8.35 20.48 -3.84
CA ARG A 181 -9.62 21.14 -3.58
C ARG A 181 -10.41 21.43 -4.84
N GLU A 182 -9.77 21.99 -5.85
CA GLU A 182 -10.43 22.35 -7.12
C GLU A 182 -11.04 21.12 -7.80
N GLN A 183 -10.29 20.02 -7.88
CA GLN A 183 -10.76 18.75 -8.46
C GLN A 183 -11.90 18.13 -7.64
N ILE A 184 -11.81 18.20 -6.31
CA ILE A 184 -12.87 17.70 -5.42
C ILE A 184 -14.16 18.50 -5.65
N LEU A 185 -14.09 19.82 -5.75
CA LEU A 185 -15.24 20.67 -5.96
C LEU A 185 -15.80 20.54 -7.39
N GLN A 186 -14.94 20.35 -8.38
CA GLN A 186 -15.35 20.13 -9.76
C GLN A 186 -16.27 18.89 -9.89
N VAL A 187 -15.97 17.82 -9.12
CA VAL A 187 -16.74 16.57 -9.20
C VAL A 187 -17.96 16.58 -8.28
N ASN A 188 -17.86 17.18 -7.09
CA ASN A 188 -18.90 17.07 -6.06
C ASN A 188 -19.71 18.36 -5.87
N GLY A 189 -19.32 19.47 -6.49
CA GLY A 189 -19.90 20.77 -6.20
C GLY A 189 -19.73 21.14 -4.72
N ASP A 190 -20.70 21.87 -4.20
CA ASP A 190 -20.71 22.33 -2.81
C ASP A 190 -21.17 21.23 -1.82
N ASN A 191 -21.63 20.11 -2.34
CA ASN A 191 -22.15 18.98 -1.52
C ASN A 191 -21.04 18.01 -1.10
N THR A 192 -20.00 18.54 -0.50
CA THR A 192 -18.88 17.73 0.03
C THR A 192 -18.43 18.27 1.38
N LEU A 193 -17.94 17.37 2.26
CA LEU A 193 -17.30 17.74 3.53
C LEU A 193 -16.07 18.63 3.33
N PHE A 194 -15.49 18.61 2.14
CA PHE A 194 -14.29 19.38 1.79
C PHE A 194 -14.59 20.69 1.07
N PHE A 195 -15.86 21.12 1.06
CA PHE A 195 -16.25 22.40 0.47
C PHE A 195 -15.56 23.58 1.16
N ASN A 196 -15.58 23.62 2.49
CA ASN A 196 -14.79 24.55 3.26
C ASN A 196 -13.34 24.08 3.35
N SER A 197 -12.40 25.04 3.39
CA SER A 197 -11.00 24.71 3.66
C SER A 197 -10.85 24.11 5.06
N CYS A 198 -10.06 23.03 5.16
CA CYS A 198 -9.72 22.40 6.42
C CYS A 198 -8.26 22.69 6.74
N GLY A 199 -8.02 23.49 7.78
CA GLY A 199 -6.69 23.80 8.27
C GLY A 199 -6.10 22.75 9.20
N LYS A 200 -4.80 22.83 9.47
CA LYS A 200 -4.15 22.06 10.52
C LYS A 200 -4.81 22.29 11.87
N GLY A 201 -5.21 21.25 12.55
CA GLY A 201 -5.85 21.30 13.87
C GLY A 201 -7.37 21.28 13.85
N ASP A 202 -7.98 21.48 12.67
CA ASP A 202 -9.43 21.33 12.54
C ASP A 202 -9.82 19.85 12.73
N THR A 203 -11.06 19.62 13.15
CA THR A 203 -11.62 18.28 13.31
C THR A 203 -12.58 17.98 12.17
N LEU A 204 -12.33 16.86 11.45
CA LEU A 204 -13.22 16.35 10.42
C LEU A 204 -14.11 15.26 11.00
N ASN A 205 -15.41 15.45 10.94
CA ASN A 205 -16.44 14.51 11.33
C ASN A 205 -17.14 13.95 10.09
N TYR A 206 -17.44 12.65 10.12
CA TYR A 206 -18.05 11.94 8.99
C TYR A 206 -19.36 11.28 9.37
N PRO A 207 -20.44 12.05 9.66
CA PRO A 207 -21.69 11.48 10.22
C PRO A 207 -22.36 10.47 9.29
N ALA A 208 -22.23 10.64 7.98
CA ALA A 208 -22.75 9.67 7.00
C ALA A 208 -21.96 8.36 7.03
N LEU A 209 -20.64 8.42 7.20
CA LEU A 209 -19.78 7.24 7.33
C LEU A 209 -20.08 6.49 8.63
N ALA A 210 -20.29 7.20 9.75
CA ALA A 210 -20.70 6.58 11.01
C ALA A 210 -22.00 5.75 10.86
N LYS A 211 -23.02 6.31 10.19
CA LYS A 211 -24.27 5.58 9.89
C LYS A 211 -24.00 4.36 9.01
N THR A 212 -23.14 4.47 8.02
CA THR A 212 -22.78 3.35 7.13
C THR A 212 -22.06 2.24 7.91
N LEU A 213 -21.05 2.58 8.72
CA LEU A 213 -20.33 1.59 9.54
C LEU A 213 -21.24 0.91 10.57
N LYS A 214 -22.21 1.62 11.16
CA LYS A 214 -23.22 1.02 12.04
C LYS A 214 -24.09 0.00 11.31
N ARG A 215 -24.49 0.29 10.06
CA ARG A 215 -25.23 -0.69 9.25
C ARG A 215 -24.39 -1.90 8.89
N ILE A 216 -23.12 -1.68 8.47
CA ILE A 216 -22.17 -2.77 8.17
C ILE A 216 -21.90 -3.62 9.41
N SER A 217 -21.71 -3.01 10.58
CA SER A 217 -21.52 -3.72 11.85
C SER A 217 -22.70 -4.64 12.18
N LYS A 218 -23.93 -4.21 11.86
CA LYS A 218 -25.16 -4.96 12.14
C LYS A 218 -25.46 -6.04 11.10
N ASN A 219 -25.27 -5.73 9.81
CA ASN A 219 -25.76 -6.53 8.68
C ASN A 219 -24.64 -7.24 7.90
N GLY A 220 -23.39 -7.03 8.31
CA GLY A 220 -22.23 -7.67 7.68
C GLY A 220 -21.91 -7.15 6.28
N ARG A 221 -21.21 -7.99 5.51
CA ARG A 221 -20.78 -7.74 4.14
C ARG A 221 -21.92 -7.33 3.21
N ASP A 222 -23.07 -7.97 3.36
CA ASP A 222 -24.21 -7.79 2.44
C ASP A 222 -24.83 -6.39 2.50
N GLU A 223 -24.66 -5.67 3.61
CA GLU A 223 -25.03 -4.25 3.68
C GLU A 223 -24.34 -3.41 2.59
N PHE A 224 -23.07 -3.72 2.33
CA PHE A 224 -22.27 -2.95 1.36
C PHE A 224 -22.52 -3.39 -0.08
N TYR A 225 -22.80 -4.67 -0.33
CA TYR A 225 -22.89 -5.22 -1.69
C TYR A 225 -24.32 -5.43 -2.20
N SER A 226 -25.32 -5.47 -1.33
CA SER A 226 -26.73 -5.67 -1.71
C SER A 226 -27.72 -4.87 -0.86
N GLY A 227 -27.26 -4.26 0.23
CA GLY A 227 -28.10 -3.52 1.17
C GLY A 227 -28.34 -2.05 0.79
N GLU A 228 -28.63 -1.24 1.79
CA GLU A 228 -28.90 0.20 1.63
C GLU A 228 -27.64 0.94 1.10
N THR A 229 -26.47 0.53 1.55
CA THR A 229 -25.20 1.14 1.11
C THR A 229 -24.95 0.88 -0.36
N ALA A 230 -25.18 -0.34 -0.87
CA ALA A 230 -25.09 -0.67 -2.29
C ALA A 230 -25.97 0.25 -3.15
N LYS A 231 -27.25 0.36 -2.80
CA LYS A 231 -28.22 1.19 -3.51
C LYS A 231 -27.80 2.66 -3.57
N LYS A 232 -27.34 3.21 -2.45
CA LYS A 232 -26.86 4.60 -2.37
C LYS A 232 -25.60 4.83 -3.20
N LEU A 233 -24.66 3.89 -3.16
CA LEU A 233 -23.41 3.94 -3.92
C LEU A 233 -23.70 3.94 -5.43
N VAL A 234 -24.49 2.97 -5.89
CA VAL A 234 -24.87 2.85 -7.31
C VAL A 234 -25.63 4.07 -7.79
N ALA A 235 -26.64 4.52 -7.02
CA ALA A 235 -27.39 5.73 -7.38
C ALA A 235 -26.50 6.96 -7.51
N CYS A 236 -25.53 7.14 -6.63
CA CYS A 236 -24.58 8.25 -6.70
C CYS A 236 -23.67 8.14 -7.95
N ILE A 237 -23.12 6.96 -8.20
CA ILE A 237 -22.23 6.72 -9.33
C ILE A 237 -22.97 6.92 -10.66
N GLN A 238 -24.15 6.32 -10.83
CA GLN A 238 -24.93 6.43 -12.07
C GLN A 238 -25.46 7.85 -12.32
N LYS A 239 -25.90 8.55 -11.28
CA LYS A 239 -26.31 9.97 -11.38
C LYS A 239 -25.18 10.85 -11.94
N ASN A 240 -23.93 10.49 -11.68
CA ASN A 240 -22.75 11.22 -12.14
C ASN A 240 -22.10 10.57 -13.39
N GLY A 241 -22.83 9.71 -14.14
CA GLY A 241 -22.40 9.13 -15.38
C GLY A 241 -21.41 7.96 -15.28
N GLY A 242 -21.23 7.39 -14.08
CA GLY A 242 -20.37 6.22 -13.86
C GLY A 242 -21.04 4.90 -14.24
N TYR A 243 -20.27 3.82 -14.21
CA TYR A 243 -20.61 2.55 -14.84
C TYR A 243 -21.04 1.44 -13.87
N ILE A 244 -20.80 1.59 -12.57
CA ILE A 244 -21.08 0.55 -11.58
C ILE A 244 -22.60 0.38 -11.41
N THR A 245 -23.03 -0.89 -11.39
CA THR A 245 -24.42 -1.34 -11.17
C THR A 245 -24.56 -2.12 -9.86
N GLU A 246 -25.78 -2.41 -9.44
CA GLU A 246 -26.04 -3.31 -8.32
C GLU A 246 -25.54 -4.74 -8.62
N GLU A 247 -25.57 -5.17 -9.88
CA GLU A 247 -25.05 -6.47 -10.30
C GLU A 247 -23.52 -6.56 -10.14
N ASP A 248 -22.78 -5.49 -10.48
CA ASP A 248 -21.34 -5.40 -10.26
C ASP A 248 -20.98 -5.61 -8.79
N LEU A 249 -21.71 -4.94 -7.89
CA LEU A 249 -21.50 -5.08 -6.46
C LEU A 249 -21.86 -6.49 -5.97
N ALA A 250 -23.02 -7.01 -6.36
CA ALA A 250 -23.49 -8.34 -5.92
C ALA A 250 -22.56 -9.48 -6.35
N LYS A 251 -21.91 -9.35 -7.52
CA LYS A 251 -20.98 -10.35 -8.06
C LYS A 251 -19.55 -10.20 -7.51
N TYR A 252 -19.22 -9.12 -6.82
CA TYR A 252 -17.86 -8.93 -6.32
C TYR A 252 -17.48 -9.97 -5.26
N GLN A 253 -16.31 -10.57 -5.43
CA GLN A 253 -15.71 -11.51 -4.48
C GLN A 253 -14.22 -11.22 -4.32
N ALA A 254 -13.73 -11.29 -3.09
CA ALA A 254 -12.30 -11.34 -2.79
C ALA A 254 -11.76 -12.75 -3.10
N ILE A 255 -10.53 -12.85 -3.56
CA ILE A 255 -9.96 -14.10 -4.08
C ILE A 255 -8.70 -14.47 -3.30
N TRP A 256 -8.68 -15.65 -2.67
CA TRP A 256 -7.46 -16.21 -2.11
C TRP A 256 -6.51 -16.65 -3.23
N ARG A 257 -5.28 -16.14 -3.19
CA ARG A 257 -4.25 -16.43 -4.20
C ARG A 257 -3.00 -17.02 -3.55
N PRO A 258 -2.26 -17.91 -4.20
CA PRO A 258 -0.96 -18.34 -3.72
C PRO A 258 0.01 -17.15 -3.76
N PRO A 259 0.76 -16.84 -2.68
CA PRO A 259 1.76 -15.78 -2.72
C PRO A 259 2.98 -16.20 -3.55
N ILE A 260 3.71 -15.21 -4.09
CA ILE A 260 5.06 -15.42 -4.63
C ILE A 260 6.04 -15.57 -3.48
N VAL A 261 6.78 -16.67 -3.46
CA VAL A 261 7.76 -16.99 -2.42
C VAL A 261 9.13 -17.23 -3.03
N PHE A 262 10.13 -16.53 -2.56
CA PHE A 262 11.50 -16.69 -3.05
C PHE A 262 12.53 -16.48 -1.93
N LYS A 263 13.78 -16.84 -2.21
CA LYS A 263 14.91 -16.59 -1.31
C LYS A 263 15.83 -15.53 -1.90
N PHE A 264 16.34 -14.68 -1.04
CA PHE A 264 17.43 -13.78 -1.32
C PHE A 264 18.44 -13.87 -0.17
N LYS A 265 19.61 -14.44 -0.45
CA LYS A 265 20.59 -14.80 0.58
C LYS A 265 19.96 -15.70 1.66
N ASP A 266 20.01 -15.30 2.91
CA ASP A 266 19.43 -15.99 4.07
C ASP A 266 17.94 -15.64 4.33
N LEU A 267 17.38 -14.71 3.56
CA LEU A 267 16.02 -14.25 3.73
C LEU A 267 15.03 -15.06 2.86
N LYS A 268 13.90 -15.43 3.46
CA LYS A 268 12.70 -15.89 2.74
C LYS A 268 11.75 -14.72 2.56
N LEU A 269 11.45 -14.36 1.33
CA LEU A 269 10.52 -13.30 0.97
C LEU A 269 9.18 -13.90 0.54
N ILE A 270 8.10 -13.26 0.98
CA ILE A 270 6.73 -13.62 0.65
C ILE A 270 6.04 -12.35 0.18
N SER A 271 5.49 -12.37 -1.02
CA SER A 271 4.86 -11.19 -1.62
C SER A 271 3.61 -11.56 -2.39
N MET A 272 2.82 -10.56 -2.77
CA MET A 272 1.58 -10.76 -3.52
C MET A 272 1.87 -11.21 -4.95
N SER A 273 1.08 -12.18 -5.42
CA SER A 273 1.04 -12.63 -6.82
C SER A 273 0.17 -11.69 -7.69
N PRO A 274 0.15 -11.85 -9.02
CA PRO A 274 -0.80 -11.15 -9.87
C PRO A 274 -2.26 -11.25 -9.34
N PRO A 275 -3.06 -10.18 -9.50
CA PRO A 275 -2.87 -9.00 -10.33
C PRO A 275 -1.88 -7.96 -9.76
N SER A 276 -1.33 -8.18 -8.58
CA SER A 276 -0.18 -7.40 -8.12
C SER A 276 1.08 -7.86 -8.82
N SER A 277 1.80 -6.95 -9.42
CA SER A 277 3.11 -7.24 -10.00
C SER A 277 4.23 -7.37 -8.95
N GLY A 278 3.94 -6.99 -7.69
CA GLY A 278 4.95 -6.79 -6.65
C GLY A 278 5.82 -8.02 -6.39
N GLY A 279 5.23 -9.21 -6.30
CA GLY A 279 5.97 -10.43 -6.02
C GLY A 279 6.92 -10.85 -7.16
N VAL A 280 6.43 -10.84 -8.38
CA VAL A 280 7.21 -11.21 -9.58
C VAL A 280 8.32 -10.19 -9.81
N THR A 281 7.97 -8.91 -9.90
CA THR A 281 8.95 -7.83 -10.16
C THR A 281 10.04 -7.77 -9.09
N MET A 282 9.66 -7.92 -7.83
CA MET A 282 10.61 -7.91 -6.71
C MET A 282 11.56 -9.12 -6.75
N ASN A 283 11.03 -10.32 -7.06
CA ASN A 283 11.86 -11.51 -7.23
C ASN A 283 12.87 -11.31 -8.37
N GLN A 284 12.42 -10.83 -9.54
CA GLN A 284 13.32 -10.52 -10.66
C GLN A 284 14.43 -9.56 -10.25
N ILE A 285 14.09 -8.43 -9.62
CA ILE A 285 15.08 -7.43 -9.17
C ILE A 285 16.08 -8.07 -8.22
N PHE A 286 15.62 -8.78 -7.18
CA PHE A 286 16.52 -9.40 -6.21
C PHE A 286 17.42 -10.45 -6.84
N LYS A 287 16.90 -11.25 -7.76
CA LYS A 287 17.71 -12.27 -8.46
C LYS A 287 18.73 -11.65 -9.41
N MET A 288 18.37 -10.62 -10.13
CA MET A 288 19.29 -9.89 -11.01
C MET A 288 20.41 -9.18 -10.25
N ILE A 289 20.15 -8.69 -9.02
CA ILE A 289 21.19 -8.03 -8.23
C ILE A 289 22.00 -9.00 -7.33
N GLU A 290 21.54 -10.25 -7.14
CA GLU A 290 22.17 -11.23 -6.24
C GLU A 290 23.66 -11.50 -6.55
N PRO A 291 24.11 -11.53 -7.84
CA PRO A 291 25.53 -11.71 -8.18
C PRO A 291 26.44 -10.53 -7.82
N TYR A 292 25.87 -9.37 -7.48
CA TYR A 292 26.65 -8.15 -7.18
C TYR A 292 26.74 -7.92 -5.68
N ASP A 293 27.94 -7.64 -5.17
CA ASP A 293 28.09 -7.30 -3.75
C ASP A 293 27.77 -5.82 -3.49
N ILE A 294 26.46 -5.51 -3.49
CA ILE A 294 25.95 -4.15 -3.23
C ILE A 294 26.43 -3.61 -1.87
N ARG A 295 26.71 -4.50 -0.90
CA ARG A 295 27.19 -4.11 0.41
C ARG A 295 28.59 -3.52 0.35
N GLU A 296 29.48 -4.11 -0.46
CA GLU A 296 30.84 -3.59 -0.66
C GLU A 296 30.84 -2.26 -1.44
N TYR A 297 29.82 -2.02 -2.27
CA TYR A 297 29.72 -0.74 -3.00
C TYR A 297 29.39 0.43 -2.07
N GLY A 298 28.87 0.19 -0.88
CA GLY A 298 28.46 1.19 0.09
C GLY A 298 27.04 1.70 -0.09
N HIS A 299 26.45 2.15 1.02
CA HIS A 299 25.05 2.61 1.04
C HIS A 299 24.83 3.82 0.13
N ASN A 300 23.88 3.69 -0.79
CA ASN A 300 23.51 4.73 -1.78
C ASN A 300 24.71 5.25 -2.63
N SER A 301 25.74 4.45 -2.80
CA SER A 301 26.80 4.77 -3.74
C SER A 301 26.31 4.73 -5.19
N VAL A 302 27.00 5.41 -6.10
CA VAL A 302 26.66 5.41 -7.53
C VAL A 302 26.60 3.98 -8.08
N LYS A 303 27.57 3.11 -7.72
CA LYS A 303 27.58 1.71 -8.16
C LYS A 303 26.37 0.92 -7.64
N ALA A 304 26.02 1.07 -6.35
CA ALA A 304 24.86 0.39 -5.77
C ALA A 304 23.55 0.84 -6.44
N ILE A 305 23.37 2.15 -6.62
CA ILE A 305 22.20 2.72 -7.29
C ILE A 305 22.13 2.24 -8.75
N GLN A 306 23.26 2.23 -9.47
CA GLN A 306 23.30 1.82 -10.86
C GLN A 306 22.84 0.37 -11.05
N VAL A 307 23.37 -0.58 -10.25
CA VAL A 307 22.96 -1.99 -10.32
C VAL A 307 21.46 -2.14 -10.03
N MET A 308 20.96 -1.48 -8.98
CA MET A 308 19.53 -1.56 -8.63
C MET A 308 18.63 -1.00 -9.74
N VAL A 309 18.94 0.19 -10.25
CA VAL A 309 18.15 0.83 -11.31
C VAL A 309 18.18 0.05 -12.62
N GLU A 310 19.31 -0.56 -12.96
CA GLU A 310 19.41 -1.40 -14.15
C GLU A 310 18.58 -2.69 -14.03
N ALA A 311 18.55 -3.32 -12.86
CA ALA A 311 17.69 -4.45 -12.60
C ALA A 311 16.19 -4.04 -12.61
N GLU A 312 15.85 -2.91 -11.97
CA GLU A 312 14.49 -2.37 -11.98
C GLU A 312 13.99 -2.09 -13.40
N ARG A 313 14.79 -1.44 -14.25
CA ARG A 313 14.39 -1.16 -15.66
C ARG A 313 13.99 -2.43 -16.41
N ARG A 314 14.76 -3.50 -16.27
CA ARG A 314 14.51 -4.77 -16.94
C ARG A 314 13.26 -5.46 -16.38
N ALA A 315 13.17 -5.53 -15.07
CA ALA A 315 11.99 -6.10 -14.40
C ALA A 315 10.69 -5.34 -14.74
N TYR A 316 10.75 -4.00 -14.84
CA TYR A 316 9.59 -3.19 -15.22
C TYR A 316 9.27 -3.26 -16.71
N ALA A 317 10.24 -3.49 -17.58
CA ALA A 317 9.98 -3.78 -18.99
C ALA A 317 9.20 -5.10 -19.14
N ASP A 318 9.64 -6.16 -18.47
CA ASP A 318 8.95 -7.45 -18.45
C ASP A 318 7.55 -7.32 -17.84
N ARG A 319 7.45 -6.64 -16.69
CA ARG A 319 6.17 -6.35 -16.03
C ARG A 319 5.16 -5.72 -16.97
N SER A 320 5.59 -4.73 -17.72
CA SER A 320 4.70 -3.95 -18.59
C SER A 320 4.18 -4.73 -19.77
N TYR A 321 4.91 -5.75 -20.21
CA TYR A 321 4.55 -6.58 -21.34
C TYR A 321 3.79 -7.83 -20.93
N TYR A 322 4.23 -8.54 -19.88
CA TYR A 322 3.74 -9.87 -19.55
C TYR A 322 2.69 -9.91 -18.45
N LEU A 323 2.70 -8.96 -17.49
CA LEU A 323 1.85 -9.10 -16.32
C LEU A 323 0.51 -8.35 -16.47
N GLY A 324 -0.55 -9.08 -16.23
CA GLY A 324 -1.93 -8.59 -16.19
C GLY A 324 -2.76 -9.26 -15.10
N ASP A 325 -4.07 -9.06 -15.15
CA ASP A 325 -5.00 -9.72 -14.24
C ASP A 325 -5.11 -11.21 -14.61
N PRO A 326 -4.74 -12.15 -13.70
CA PRO A 326 -4.73 -13.58 -13.98
C PRO A 326 -6.12 -14.18 -14.20
N ASP A 327 -7.19 -13.45 -13.89
CA ASP A 327 -8.55 -13.89 -14.19
C ASP A 327 -8.89 -13.69 -15.69
N PHE A 328 -8.04 -12.96 -16.45
CA PHE A 328 -8.24 -12.64 -17.87
C PHE A 328 -7.07 -12.97 -18.78
N VAL A 329 -5.84 -13.03 -18.24
CA VAL A 329 -4.62 -13.28 -19.00
C VAL A 329 -3.74 -14.32 -18.32
N ASP A 330 -3.07 -15.12 -19.11
CA ASP A 330 -2.04 -16.02 -18.62
C ASP A 330 -0.74 -15.25 -18.39
N ASN A 331 -0.21 -15.32 -17.19
CA ASN A 331 1.03 -14.66 -16.82
C ASN A 331 2.15 -15.71 -16.79
N PRO A 332 3.21 -15.62 -17.61
CA PRO A 332 4.29 -16.61 -17.69
C PRO A 332 5.25 -16.47 -16.47
N ILE A 333 4.73 -16.77 -15.27
CA ILE A 333 5.43 -16.50 -14.01
C ILE A 333 6.68 -17.36 -13.90
N ASP A 334 6.61 -18.63 -14.26
CA ASP A 334 7.73 -19.57 -14.12
C ASP A 334 8.89 -19.17 -15.03
N GLU A 335 8.60 -18.76 -16.26
CA GLU A 335 9.57 -18.28 -17.23
C GLU A 335 10.19 -16.94 -16.77
N LEU A 336 9.38 -16.01 -16.29
CA LEU A 336 9.85 -14.72 -15.79
C LEU A 336 10.73 -14.82 -14.53
N LEU A 337 10.63 -15.94 -13.79
CA LEU A 337 11.40 -16.18 -12.57
C LEU A 337 12.53 -17.19 -12.78
N ASP A 338 12.72 -17.69 -14.00
CA ASP A 338 13.81 -18.59 -14.34
C ASP A 338 15.18 -17.93 -14.15
N GLN A 339 16.14 -18.68 -13.61
CA GLN A 339 17.45 -18.13 -13.28
C GLN A 339 18.31 -17.80 -14.49
N ASP A 340 18.25 -18.60 -15.53
CA ASP A 340 19.02 -18.37 -16.74
C ASP A 340 18.45 -17.20 -17.52
N TYR A 341 17.12 -17.07 -17.59
CA TYR A 341 16.44 -15.90 -18.11
C TYR A 341 16.88 -14.63 -17.39
N LEU A 342 16.85 -14.60 -16.06
CA LEU A 342 17.21 -13.40 -15.27
C LEU A 342 18.70 -13.06 -15.40
N LYS A 343 19.57 -14.05 -15.56
CA LYS A 343 20.98 -13.83 -15.83
C LYS A 343 21.19 -13.21 -17.22
N ASP A 344 20.45 -13.69 -18.22
CA ASP A 344 20.51 -13.13 -19.57
C ASP A 344 19.99 -11.69 -19.58
N ARG A 345 18.93 -11.40 -18.87
CA ARG A 345 18.41 -10.02 -18.71
C ARG A 345 19.50 -9.03 -18.25
N MET A 346 20.46 -9.45 -17.44
CA MET A 346 21.56 -8.61 -16.96
C MET A 346 22.84 -8.70 -17.83
N SER A 347 22.87 -9.51 -18.89
CA SER A 347 24.05 -9.71 -19.73
C SER A 347 24.58 -8.42 -20.37
N THR A 348 23.70 -7.48 -20.65
CA THR A 348 24.03 -6.17 -21.25
C THR A 348 24.37 -5.08 -20.23
N PHE A 349 24.34 -5.39 -18.93
CA PHE A 349 24.66 -4.42 -17.88
C PHE A 349 26.16 -4.08 -17.87
N SER A 350 26.47 -2.79 -17.68
CA SER A 350 27.86 -2.29 -17.54
C SER A 350 27.89 -1.17 -16.50
N PHE A 351 28.96 -1.14 -15.72
CA PHE A 351 29.26 0.01 -14.84
C PHE A 351 29.78 1.25 -15.56
N GLU A 352 30.17 1.11 -16.81
CA GLU A 352 30.76 2.17 -17.61
C GLU A 352 29.73 3.24 -18.04
N LYS A 353 28.51 2.79 -18.33
CA LYS A 353 27.43 3.67 -18.79
C LYS A 353 26.03 3.16 -18.36
N PRO A 354 25.09 4.07 -18.09
CA PRO A 354 23.72 3.66 -17.86
C PRO A 354 23.03 3.25 -19.15
N THR A 355 22.13 2.25 -19.08
CA THR A 355 21.24 1.91 -20.19
C THR A 355 20.07 2.90 -20.22
N LYS A 356 19.71 3.44 -21.38
CA LYS A 356 18.51 4.27 -21.51
C LYS A 356 17.27 3.39 -21.41
N SER A 357 16.22 3.87 -20.74
CA SER A 357 14.97 3.12 -20.62
C SER A 357 14.32 2.77 -21.96
N SER A 358 14.52 3.62 -22.99
CA SER A 358 14.04 3.38 -24.36
C SER A 358 14.83 2.28 -25.11
N GLU A 359 15.95 1.83 -24.56
CA GLU A 359 16.80 0.78 -25.12
C GLU A 359 16.61 -0.57 -24.41
N VAL A 360 15.75 -0.61 -23.35
CA VAL A 360 15.43 -1.82 -22.59
C VAL A 360 14.05 -2.32 -23.02
N SER A 361 14.02 -3.37 -23.83
CA SER A 361 12.81 -4.13 -24.16
C SER A 361 12.49 -5.16 -23.05
N HIS A 362 11.29 -5.76 -23.11
CA HIS A 362 11.05 -7.01 -22.40
C HIS A 362 11.98 -8.11 -22.89
N GLY A 363 12.22 -9.14 -22.08
CA GLY A 363 12.95 -10.34 -22.50
C GLY A 363 12.09 -11.24 -23.40
N GLU A 364 12.73 -12.13 -24.15
CA GLU A 364 12.09 -13.13 -25.02
C GLU A 364 12.21 -14.53 -24.41
#